data_e51ff4e77d979aa9e7acd394f0001ad9
#
_entry.id   e51ff4e77d979aa9e7acd394f0001ad9
#
_cell.length_a   1.000
_cell.length_b   1.000
_cell.length_c   1.000
_cell.angle_alpha   90.00
_cell.angle_beta   90.00
_cell.angle_gamma   90.00
#
_symmetry.space_group_name_H-M   'P 1'
#
loop_
_entity.id
_entity.type
_entity.pdbx_description
1 polymer ?
#
loop_
_entity_poly.entity_id
_entity_poly.type
_entity_poly.pdbx_seq_one_letter_code
_entity_poly.pdbx_strand_id
1 'polypeptide(L)'
;MDLVDFSEERFKEIVAEYRTIAATLGLKDVHYIPISALGGDNIVERSPNLAWYKGAPLLEFLENVEVQNDTDLTHPRFQVQYVIRPQTEDLHDYRGYAGMISSGSYRKGDAVTVLPSGVQSRIKAIEVAGAGAVPHEVDEAHAPKNIILHLEDDVDVSRGDTIVSSNDAPSVEDTPLVEDAPMVQQEIETLLCWMDAKPLTVGSKYLLQHKSRTVRAVVRSIDYKLDVNTLERTENVTSLGLNDIAKVSLKTASPLVFDRYANLRSSGGAILVDETSYGTVGACMLQ
;
A
#
# COMPACT_ATOMS: atom_id res chain seq x y z
N MET A 1 9.48 -4.91 -32.38
CA MET A 1 8.80 -5.36 -33.65
C MET A 1 9.80 -5.71 -34.75
N ASP A 2 10.99 -5.13 -34.75
CA ASP A 2 12.08 -5.42 -35.71
C ASP A 2 12.45 -6.92 -35.84
N LEU A 3 12.46 -7.66 -34.72
CA LEU A 3 12.75 -9.10 -34.66
C LEU A 3 11.67 -9.99 -35.34
N VAL A 4 10.53 -9.43 -35.68
CA VAL A 4 9.39 -10.13 -36.29
C VAL A 4 8.90 -9.41 -37.56
N ASP A 5 9.80 -8.71 -38.23
CA ASP A 5 9.56 -7.98 -39.49
C ASP A 5 8.30 -7.09 -39.45
N PHE A 6 8.06 -6.45 -38.30
CA PHE A 6 6.90 -5.58 -38.05
C PHE A 6 5.54 -6.23 -38.32
N SER A 7 5.43 -7.55 -38.17
CA SER A 7 4.23 -8.34 -38.47
C SER A 7 3.03 -7.94 -37.57
N GLU A 8 1.92 -7.54 -38.18
CA GLU A 8 0.64 -7.28 -37.52
C GLU A 8 0.05 -8.56 -36.94
N GLU A 9 0.19 -9.70 -37.61
CA GLU A 9 -0.32 -11.00 -37.15
C GLU A 9 0.36 -11.40 -35.83
N ARG A 10 1.70 -11.32 -35.79
CA ARG A 10 2.45 -11.65 -34.58
C ARG A 10 2.11 -10.72 -33.41
N PHE A 11 1.89 -9.45 -33.66
CA PHE A 11 1.42 -8.51 -32.64
C PHE A 11 0.04 -8.92 -32.09
N LYS A 12 -0.90 -9.27 -32.98
CA LYS A 12 -2.25 -9.72 -32.56
C LYS A 12 -2.22 -11.01 -31.74
N GLU A 13 -1.35 -11.95 -32.08
CA GLU A 13 -1.14 -13.18 -31.30
C GLU A 13 -0.68 -12.85 -29.88
N ILE A 14 0.37 -12.02 -29.73
CA ILE A 14 0.90 -11.59 -28.42
C ILE A 14 -0.17 -10.88 -27.60
N VAL A 15 -0.95 -9.98 -28.23
CA VAL A 15 -2.06 -9.28 -27.57
C VAL A 15 -3.12 -10.27 -27.08
N ALA A 16 -3.45 -11.30 -27.88
CA ALA A 16 -4.45 -12.30 -27.48
C ALA A 16 -3.98 -13.14 -26.30
N GLU A 17 -2.72 -13.60 -26.33
CA GLU A 17 -2.11 -14.33 -25.21
C GLU A 17 -2.09 -13.48 -23.93
N TYR A 18 -1.64 -12.22 -24.03
CA TYR A 18 -1.54 -11.34 -22.89
C TYR A 18 -2.91 -10.96 -22.29
N ARG A 19 -3.95 -10.81 -23.14
CA ARG A 19 -5.32 -10.56 -22.66
C ARG A 19 -5.84 -11.66 -21.75
N THR A 20 -5.49 -12.91 -22.02
CA THR A 20 -5.87 -14.04 -21.17
C THR A 20 -5.23 -13.92 -19.79
N ILE A 21 -3.94 -13.57 -19.76
CA ILE A 21 -3.19 -13.35 -18.50
C ILE A 21 -3.76 -12.14 -17.76
N ALA A 22 -3.99 -11.02 -18.47
CA ALA A 22 -4.53 -9.81 -17.90
C ALA A 22 -5.92 -10.02 -17.25
N ALA A 23 -6.78 -10.81 -17.90
CA ALA A 23 -8.08 -11.18 -17.36
C ALA A 23 -7.97 -12.02 -16.08
N THR A 24 -7.05 -12.99 -16.06
CA THR A 24 -6.78 -13.82 -14.87
C THR A 24 -6.26 -13.00 -13.69
N LEU A 25 -5.45 -11.98 -13.96
CA LEU A 25 -4.89 -11.08 -12.95
C LEU A 25 -5.80 -9.91 -12.60
N GLY A 26 -6.96 -9.77 -13.26
CA GLY A 26 -7.89 -8.65 -13.06
C GLY A 26 -7.30 -7.29 -13.44
N LEU A 27 -6.33 -7.25 -14.38
CA LEU A 27 -5.72 -6.00 -14.84
C LEU A 27 -6.73 -5.19 -15.65
N LYS A 28 -6.86 -3.91 -15.32
CA LYS A 28 -7.69 -2.93 -16.02
C LYS A 28 -6.81 -2.02 -16.86
N ASP A 29 -7.39 -1.38 -17.86
CA ASP A 29 -6.76 -0.33 -18.67
C ASP A 29 -5.40 -0.73 -19.28
N VAL A 30 -5.35 -1.93 -19.87
CA VAL A 30 -4.14 -2.45 -20.54
C VAL A 30 -4.08 -1.93 -21.97
N HIS A 31 -3.02 -1.20 -22.30
CA HIS A 31 -2.74 -0.66 -23.63
C HIS A 31 -1.60 -1.43 -24.31
N TYR A 32 -1.74 -1.69 -25.61
CA TYR A 32 -0.77 -2.43 -26.40
C TYR A 32 -0.22 -1.54 -27.51
N ILE A 33 1.07 -1.22 -27.45
CA ILE A 33 1.74 -0.34 -28.40
C ILE A 33 2.89 -1.11 -29.05
N PRO A 34 2.83 -1.38 -30.37
CA PRO A 34 3.93 -2.03 -31.09
C PRO A 34 5.07 -1.02 -31.28
N ILE A 35 6.27 -1.38 -30.83
CA ILE A 35 7.46 -0.53 -30.94
C ILE A 35 8.67 -1.33 -31.45
N SER A 36 9.65 -0.66 -32.02
CA SER A 36 11.03 -1.11 -32.08
C SER A 36 11.92 -0.12 -31.34
N ALA A 37 12.47 -0.54 -30.20
CA ALA A 37 13.36 0.31 -29.40
C ALA A 37 14.69 0.58 -30.13
N LEU A 38 15.19 -0.40 -30.91
CA LEU A 38 16.42 -0.27 -31.66
C LEU A 38 16.27 0.69 -32.87
N GLY A 39 15.16 0.58 -33.60
CA GLY A 39 14.87 1.41 -34.76
C GLY A 39 14.22 2.74 -34.45
N GLY A 40 13.69 2.92 -33.23
CA GLY A 40 12.92 4.10 -32.83
C GLY A 40 11.47 4.10 -33.35
N ASP A 41 11.01 2.98 -33.95
CA ASP A 41 9.68 2.88 -34.54
C ASP A 41 8.58 2.98 -33.47
N ASN A 42 7.63 3.89 -33.66
CA ASN A 42 6.54 4.21 -32.74
C ASN A 42 6.98 4.59 -31.31
N ILE A 43 8.20 5.08 -31.14
CA ILE A 43 8.65 5.65 -29.86
C ILE A 43 8.19 7.10 -29.74
N VAL A 44 8.68 7.97 -30.62
CA VAL A 44 8.36 9.41 -30.63
C VAL A 44 7.33 9.71 -31.72
N GLU A 45 7.58 9.22 -32.93
CA GLU A 45 6.75 9.46 -34.10
C GLU A 45 6.19 8.14 -34.64
N ARG A 46 5.10 8.24 -35.41
CA ARG A 46 4.50 7.08 -36.09
C ARG A 46 5.46 6.53 -37.13
N SER A 47 5.72 5.24 -37.06
CA SER A 47 6.58 4.56 -38.02
C SER A 47 5.84 4.15 -39.30
N PRO A 48 6.42 4.35 -40.49
CA PRO A 48 5.90 3.79 -41.71
C PRO A 48 5.94 2.23 -41.75
N ASN A 49 6.84 1.60 -40.99
CA ASN A 49 6.95 0.15 -40.86
C ASN A 49 5.75 -0.44 -40.07
N LEU A 50 5.04 0.38 -39.31
CA LEU A 50 3.88 0.00 -38.50
C LEU A 50 2.61 0.73 -38.97
N ALA A 51 2.46 0.94 -40.24
CA ALA A 51 1.34 1.68 -40.87
C ALA A 51 -0.05 1.09 -40.54
N TRP A 52 -0.12 -0.20 -40.19
CA TRP A 52 -1.33 -0.87 -39.74
C TRP A 52 -1.77 -0.47 -38.30
N TYR A 53 -0.85 -0.02 -37.47
CA TYR A 53 -1.17 0.47 -36.14
C TYR A 53 -1.70 1.91 -36.18
N LYS A 54 -2.89 2.13 -35.64
CA LYS A 54 -3.58 3.45 -35.69
C LYS A 54 -3.56 4.20 -34.35
N GLY A 55 -3.00 3.58 -33.30
CA GLY A 55 -2.86 4.20 -32.00
C GLY A 55 -1.77 5.28 -31.95
N ALA A 56 -1.62 5.91 -30.79
CA ALA A 56 -0.57 6.87 -30.50
C ALA A 56 0.79 6.19 -30.37
N PRO A 57 1.91 6.83 -30.76
CA PRO A 57 3.25 6.43 -30.37
C PRO A 57 3.43 6.42 -28.84
N LEU A 58 4.46 5.72 -28.38
CA LEU A 58 4.67 5.51 -26.95
C LEU A 58 4.81 6.86 -26.16
N LEU A 59 5.57 7.80 -26.68
CA LEU A 59 5.79 9.09 -26.02
C LEU A 59 4.48 9.90 -25.96
N GLU A 60 3.75 10.00 -27.05
CA GLU A 60 2.45 10.68 -27.10
C GLU A 60 1.45 10.05 -26.12
N PHE A 61 1.44 8.71 -26.02
CA PHE A 61 0.61 8.01 -25.03
C PHE A 61 1.01 8.37 -23.61
N LEU A 62 2.32 8.34 -23.27
CA LEU A 62 2.81 8.64 -21.92
C LEU A 62 2.56 10.10 -21.50
N GLU A 63 2.61 11.03 -22.44
CA GLU A 63 2.34 12.46 -22.19
C GLU A 63 0.85 12.75 -21.94
N ASN A 64 -0.04 11.94 -22.50
CA ASN A 64 -1.48 12.17 -22.45
C ASN A 64 -2.24 11.16 -21.55
N VAL A 65 -1.58 10.11 -21.06
CA VAL A 65 -2.23 9.15 -20.16
C VAL A 65 -2.65 9.86 -18.87
N GLU A 66 -3.92 9.75 -18.53
CA GLU A 66 -4.41 10.25 -17.25
C GLU A 66 -3.82 9.37 -16.14
N VAL A 67 -2.94 9.93 -15.34
CA VAL A 67 -2.51 9.31 -14.09
C VAL A 67 -3.66 9.43 -13.11
N GLN A 68 -4.47 8.39 -13.01
CA GLN A 68 -5.51 8.35 -12.00
C GLN A 68 -4.84 8.48 -10.63
N ASN A 69 -5.24 9.48 -9.88
CA ASN A 69 -4.94 9.53 -8.46
C ASN A 69 -5.75 8.39 -7.80
N ASP A 70 -5.12 7.23 -7.61
CA ASP A 70 -5.66 6.10 -6.82
C ASP A 70 -5.86 6.49 -5.34
N THR A 71 -5.91 7.77 -5.05
CA THR A 71 -6.10 8.28 -3.69
C THR A 71 -7.58 8.15 -3.34
N ASP A 72 -7.89 7.18 -2.50
CA ASP A 72 -9.21 7.12 -1.87
C ASP A 72 -9.42 8.38 -1.03
N LEU A 73 -10.48 9.14 -1.32
CA LEU A 73 -10.86 10.34 -0.58
C LEU A 73 -12.04 10.10 0.38
N THR A 74 -12.55 8.88 0.45
CA THR A 74 -13.76 8.54 1.23
C THR A 74 -13.44 7.94 2.60
N HIS A 75 -12.40 7.12 2.71
CA HIS A 75 -12.06 6.39 3.94
C HIS A 75 -10.82 6.99 4.61
N PRO A 76 -10.98 7.86 5.63
CA PRO A 76 -9.85 8.53 6.26
C PRO A 76 -8.92 7.56 6.99
N ARG A 77 -7.63 7.64 6.65
CA ARG A 77 -6.55 6.89 7.29
C ARG A 77 -5.39 7.82 7.56
N PHE A 78 -5.18 8.14 8.84
CA PHE A 78 -4.05 8.93 9.30
C PHE A 78 -3.18 8.10 10.22
N GLN A 79 -1.93 7.88 9.85
CA GLN A 79 -1.00 7.15 10.68
C GLN A 79 -0.06 8.07 11.44
N VAL A 80 -0.04 7.91 12.76
CA VAL A 80 0.82 8.68 13.65
C VAL A 80 2.28 8.25 13.44
N GLN A 81 3.10 9.17 12.98
CA GLN A 81 4.54 8.98 12.80
C GLN A 81 5.34 9.52 13.97
N TYR A 82 4.87 10.60 14.57
CA TYR A 82 5.53 11.25 15.69
C TYR A 82 4.51 11.97 16.59
N VAL A 83 4.74 11.92 17.90
CA VAL A 83 3.95 12.65 18.90
C VAL A 83 4.74 13.86 19.37
N ILE A 84 4.21 15.04 19.09
CA ILE A 84 4.84 16.32 19.44
C ILE A 84 4.35 16.74 20.83
N ARG A 85 5.25 16.81 21.81
CA ARG A 85 5.00 17.31 23.16
C ARG A 85 6.18 18.20 23.58
N PRO A 86 6.17 19.49 23.21
CA PRO A 86 7.19 20.41 23.67
C PRO A 86 7.10 20.56 25.20
N GLN A 87 8.26 20.58 25.85
CA GLN A 87 8.35 20.80 27.29
C GLN A 87 8.82 22.24 27.57
N THR A 88 8.18 23.22 26.91
CA THR A 88 8.47 24.65 27.08
C THR A 88 7.33 25.31 27.85
N GLU A 89 7.62 26.39 28.59
CA GLU A 89 6.60 27.12 29.36
C GLU A 89 5.46 27.65 28.50
N ASP A 90 5.77 28.06 27.23
CA ASP A 90 4.79 28.61 26.29
C ASP A 90 3.88 27.55 25.64
N LEU A 91 4.29 26.26 25.61
CA LEU A 91 3.60 25.18 24.93
C LEU A 91 3.35 23.96 25.85
N HIS A 92 3.17 24.20 27.10
CA HIS A 92 3.00 23.20 28.15
C HIS A 92 1.85 22.21 27.87
N ASP A 93 0.73 22.67 27.30
CA ASP A 93 -0.43 21.83 26.94
C ASP A 93 -0.48 21.43 25.46
N TYR A 94 0.57 21.74 24.69
CA TYR A 94 0.59 21.39 23.27
C TYR A 94 0.82 19.89 23.08
N ARG A 95 -0.12 19.25 22.40
CA ARG A 95 -0.04 17.85 22.01
C ARG A 95 -0.48 17.72 20.56
N GLY A 96 0.47 17.42 19.69
CA GLY A 96 0.23 17.24 18.26
C GLY A 96 0.62 15.84 17.80
N TYR A 97 -0.19 15.25 16.94
CA TYR A 97 0.08 13.97 16.32
C TYR A 97 0.47 14.22 14.87
N ALA A 98 1.77 14.13 14.58
CA ALA A 98 2.30 14.35 13.24
C ALA A 98 2.28 13.05 12.42
N GLY A 99 1.85 13.14 11.17
CA GLY A 99 1.78 12.01 10.27
C GLY A 99 1.29 12.38 8.87
N MET A 100 1.00 11.37 8.08
CA MET A 100 0.49 11.52 6.73
C MET A 100 -0.93 10.97 6.64
N ILE A 101 -1.81 11.75 6.01
CA ILE A 101 -3.11 11.23 5.55
C ILE A 101 -2.81 10.33 4.36
N SER A 102 -3.04 9.03 4.49
CA SER A 102 -2.82 8.06 3.42
C SER A 102 -4.06 7.83 2.55
N SER A 103 -5.24 8.14 3.08
CA SER A 103 -6.51 8.17 2.35
C SER A 103 -7.53 9.04 3.07
N GLY A 104 -8.60 9.42 2.37
CA GLY A 104 -9.69 10.22 2.88
C GLY A 104 -9.36 11.68 3.18
N SER A 105 -10.22 12.31 3.94
CA SER A 105 -10.08 13.68 4.43
C SER A 105 -10.45 13.79 5.90
N TYR A 106 -9.93 14.81 6.57
CA TYR A 106 -10.22 15.14 7.96
C TYR A 106 -10.62 16.59 8.06
N ARG A 107 -11.66 16.86 8.87
CA ARG A 107 -12.17 18.21 9.19
C ARG A 107 -12.12 18.45 10.68
N LYS A 108 -11.95 19.70 11.05
CA LYS A 108 -12.10 20.14 12.44
C LYS A 108 -13.50 19.77 12.96
N GLY A 109 -13.56 19.13 14.14
CA GLY A 109 -14.79 18.64 14.76
C GLY A 109 -15.20 17.21 14.37
N ASP A 110 -14.54 16.57 13.41
CA ASP A 110 -14.82 15.18 13.04
C ASP A 110 -14.61 14.25 14.23
N ALA A 111 -15.54 13.30 14.40
CA ALA A 111 -15.39 12.21 15.35
C ALA A 111 -14.41 11.18 14.83
N VAL A 112 -13.41 10.84 15.62
CA VAL A 112 -12.35 9.91 15.25
C VAL A 112 -12.14 8.82 16.28
N THR A 113 -11.60 7.68 15.83
CA THR A 113 -11.23 6.55 16.67
C THR A 113 -9.75 6.25 16.48
N VAL A 114 -9.04 6.09 17.58
CA VAL A 114 -7.63 5.71 17.61
C VAL A 114 -7.52 4.18 17.63
N LEU A 115 -6.87 3.59 16.66
CA LEU A 115 -6.65 2.15 16.57
C LEU A 115 -5.18 1.81 16.87
N PRO A 116 -4.92 0.69 17.57
CA PRO A 116 -5.82 -0.42 17.91
C PRO A 116 -6.58 -0.24 19.23
N SER A 117 -6.40 0.86 19.98
CA SER A 117 -6.99 1.03 21.33
C SER A 117 -8.52 1.14 21.32
N GLY A 118 -9.11 1.63 20.23
CA GLY A 118 -10.55 1.87 20.11
C GLY A 118 -11.03 3.15 20.81
N VAL A 119 -10.11 3.96 21.36
CA VAL A 119 -10.46 5.20 22.06
C VAL A 119 -10.99 6.22 21.06
N GLN A 120 -12.11 6.85 21.40
CA GLN A 120 -12.76 7.86 20.58
C GLN A 120 -12.43 9.28 21.06
N SER A 121 -12.35 10.21 20.14
CA SER A 121 -12.19 11.65 20.39
C SER A 121 -12.72 12.45 19.21
N ARG A 122 -12.48 13.77 19.22
CA ARG A 122 -12.77 14.68 18.11
C ARG A 122 -11.54 15.46 17.71
N ILE A 123 -11.49 15.86 16.44
CA ILE A 123 -10.42 16.71 15.92
C ILE A 123 -10.62 18.13 16.44
N LYS A 124 -9.69 18.59 17.27
CA LYS A 124 -9.66 19.96 17.81
C LYS A 124 -9.11 20.96 16.80
N ALA A 125 -8.01 20.60 16.15
CA ALA A 125 -7.34 21.41 15.14
C ALA A 125 -6.53 20.56 14.16
N ILE A 126 -6.28 21.10 12.99
CA ILE A 126 -5.42 20.50 11.95
C ILE A 126 -4.39 21.54 11.58
N GLU A 127 -3.10 21.21 11.68
CA GLU A 127 -2.02 22.08 11.27
C GLU A 127 -1.30 21.51 10.04
N VAL A 128 -0.96 22.38 9.10
CA VAL A 128 -0.18 22.05 7.91
C VAL A 128 1.13 22.82 7.95
N ALA A 129 2.23 22.10 7.83
CA ALA A 129 3.55 22.70 7.68
C ALA A 129 3.98 22.63 6.21
N GLY A 130 4.22 23.76 5.57
CA GLY A 130 4.92 23.84 4.30
C GLY A 130 6.43 23.76 4.50
N ALA A 131 7.21 23.47 3.45
CA ALA A 131 8.67 23.45 3.51
C ALA A 131 9.23 24.81 4.00
N GLY A 132 9.76 24.83 5.23
CA GLY A 132 10.32 26.03 5.85
C GLY A 132 9.31 27.07 6.36
N ALA A 133 8.00 26.75 6.37
CA ALA A 133 6.95 27.62 6.87
C ALA A 133 6.55 27.25 8.31
N VAL A 134 6.12 28.27 9.07
CA VAL A 134 5.51 28.05 10.37
C VAL A 134 4.20 27.26 10.15
N PRO A 135 3.91 26.21 10.95
CA PRO A 135 2.64 25.50 10.87
C PRO A 135 1.46 26.48 11.05
N HIS A 136 0.40 26.29 10.27
CA HIS A 136 -0.81 27.08 10.34
C HIS A 136 -2.03 26.17 10.36
N GLU A 137 -3.08 26.59 11.06
CA GLU A 137 -4.34 25.85 11.13
C GLU A 137 -5.09 25.91 9.80
N VAL A 138 -5.74 24.78 9.48
CA VAL A 138 -6.69 24.66 8.37
C VAL A 138 -7.95 23.95 8.88
N ASP A 139 -9.09 24.22 8.22
CA ASP A 139 -10.35 23.58 8.57
C ASP A 139 -10.46 22.15 8.06
N GLU A 140 -9.78 21.85 6.93
CA GLU A 140 -9.80 20.56 6.28
C GLU A 140 -8.44 20.21 5.65
N ALA A 141 -8.10 18.93 5.69
CA ALA A 141 -6.97 18.37 4.96
C ALA A 141 -7.31 17.01 4.36
N HIS A 142 -6.77 16.68 3.19
CA HIS A 142 -7.03 15.45 2.45
C HIS A 142 -5.74 14.77 2.01
N ALA A 143 -5.84 13.49 1.70
CA ALA A 143 -4.72 12.70 1.19
C ALA A 143 -4.24 13.19 -0.20
N PRO A 144 -2.95 13.01 -0.51
CA PRO A 144 -1.85 12.66 0.37
C PRO A 144 -1.23 13.94 0.99
N LYS A 145 -1.38 14.16 2.28
CA LYS A 145 -0.85 15.35 2.93
C LYS A 145 -0.24 15.02 4.29
N ASN A 146 0.91 15.63 4.61
CA ASN A 146 1.49 15.58 5.95
C ASN A 146 0.86 16.68 6.80
N ILE A 147 0.34 16.30 7.97
CA ILE A 147 -0.36 17.21 8.88
C ILE A 147 0.01 16.92 10.33
N ILE A 148 -0.40 17.82 11.20
CA ILE A 148 -0.43 17.61 12.66
C ILE A 148 -1.89 17.67 13.08
N LEU A 149 -2.39 16.58 13.67
CA LEU A 149 -3.72 16.51 14.26
C LEU A 149 -3.65 16.82 15.75
N HIS A 150 -4.60 17.59 16.24
CA HIS A 150 -4.87 17.81 17.66
C HIS A 150 -6.22 17.20 17.99
N LEU A 151 -6.31 16.49 19.11
CA LEU A 151 -7.55 15.90 19.62
C LEU A 151 -8.08 16.73 20.78
N GLU A 152 -9.41 16.70 20.99
CA GLU A 152 -10.05 17.42 22.08
C GLU A 152 -9.71 16.80 23.44
N ASP A 153 -9.65 15.46 23.48
CA ASP A 153 -9.39 14.71 24.69
C ASP A 153 -7.90 14.37 24.83
N ASP A 154 -7.45 14.27 26.09
CA ASP A 154 -6.09 13.82 26.40
C ASP A 154 -6.03 12.28 26.38
N VAL A 155 -5.99 11.73 25.17
CA VAL A 155 -5.96 10.29 24.92
C VAL A 155 -4.54 9.78 24.69
N ASP A 156 -4.30 8.51 25.04
CA ASP A 156 -2.99 7.90 24.81
C ASP A 156 -2.88 7.43 23.36
N VAL A 157 -2.11 8.18 22.57
CA VAL A 157 -1.81 7.89 21.17
C VAL A 157 -0.30 7.81 21.01
N SER A 158 0.15 6.76 20.37
CA SER A 158 1.56 6.47 20.17
C SER A 158 1.94 6.43 18.69
N ARG A 159 3.26 6.53 18.42
CA ARG A 159 3.79 6.28 17.08
C ARG A 159 3.37 4.88 16.58
N GLY A 160 2.81 4.83 15.38
CA GLY A 160 2.32 3.60 14.76
C GLY A 160 0.84 3.33 14.96
N ASP A 161 0.15 4.12 15.79
CA ASP A 161 -1.30 4.07 15.86
C ASP A 161 -1.92 4.71 14.60
N THR A 162 -3.14 4.31 14.30
CA THR A 162 -3.89 4.84 13.15
C THR A 162 -5.14 5.54 13.67
N ILE A 163 -5.33 6.80 13.26
CA ILE A 163 -6.56 7.54 13.54
C ILE A 163 -7.46 7.40 12.31
N VAL A 164 -8.71 6.97 12.53
CA VAL A 164 -9.72 6.76 11.48
C VAL A 164 -10.98 7.55 11.81
N SER A 165 -11.87 7.75 10.82
CA SER A 165 -13.22 8.22 11.12
C SER A 165 -13.92 7.24 12.05
N SER A 166 -14.68 7.74 13.04
CA SER A 166 -15.44 6.84 13.93
C SER A 166 -16.51 6.04 13.19
N ASN A 167 -16.94 6.50 12.02
CA ASN A 167 -17.88 5.77 11.17
C ASN A 167 -17.23 4.58 10.45
N ASP A 168 -15.90 4.63 10.25
CA ASP A 168 -15.12 3.59 9.57
C ASP A 168 -14.36 2.69 10.57
N ALA A 169 -14.50 2.94 11.87
CA ALA A 169 -13.86 2.12 12.88
C ALA A 169 -14.48 0.71 12.89
N PRO A 170 -13.66 -0.37 13.01
CA PRO A 170 -14.19 -1.72 13.15
C PRO A 170 -15.05 -1.79 14.42
N SER A 171 -16.27 -2.31 14.30
CA SER A 171 -17.14 -2.52 15.45
C SER A 171 -16.63 -3.65 16.34
N VAL A 172 -16.73 -3.46 17.65
CA VAL A 172 -16.31 -4.47 18.66
C VAL A 172 -17.38 -5.58 18.79
N GLU A 173 -18.58 -5.37 18.30
CA GLU A 173 -19.69 -6.32 18.37
C GLU A 173 -20.15 -6.70 16.95
N ASP A 174 -20.37 -7.98 16.69
CA ASP A 174 -20.94 -8.72 15.55
C ASP A 174 -21.81 -7.97 14.48
N THR A 175 -21.62 -6.68 14.32
CA THR A 175 -22.28 -5.89 13.28
C THR A 175 -21.56 -6.14 11.95
N PRO A 176 -22.29 -6.25 10.81
CA PRO A 176 -21.64 -6.48 9.52
C PRO A 176 -20.56 -5.43 9.32
N LEU A 177 -19.35 -5.91 9.10
CA LEU A 177 -18.15 -5.13 8.84
C LEU A 177 -18.50 -4.08 7.78
N VAL A 178 -18.23 -2.83 8.05
CA VAL A 178 -18.12 -1.83 6.99
C VAL A 178 -17.12 -2.40 6.00
N GLU A 179 -17.51 -2.60 4.76
CA GLU A 179 -16.74 -3.39 3.76
C GLU A 179 -15.31 -2.87 3.60
N ASP A 180 -15.08 -1.61 3.96
CA ASP A 180 -13.80 -0.89 3.89
C ASP A 180 -13.22 -0.48 5.26
N ALA A 181 -13.68 -1.10 6.36
CA ALA A 181 -13.08 -0.86 7.68
C ALA A 181 -11.66 -1.44 7.75
N PRO A 182 -10.71 -0.75 8.42
CA PRO A 182 -9.37 -1.29 8.62
C PRO A 182 -9.43 -2.52 9.54
N MET A 183 -8.58 -3.49 9.24
CA MET A 183 -8.44 -4.70 10.04
C MET A 183 -7.53 -4.44 11.24
N VAL A 184 -7.90 -5.01 12.40
CA VAL A 184 -7.08 -4.98 13.63
C VAL A 184 -6.82 -6.42 14.04
N GLN A 185 -5.69 -6.98 13.63
CA GLN A 185 -5.42 -8.42 13.77
C GLN A 185 -3.99 -8.71 14.21
N GLN A 186 -3.80 -9.88 14.85
CA GLN A 186 -2.49 -10.47 15.15
C GLN A 186 -2.15 -11.66 14.25
N GLU A 187 -3.15 -12.30 13.68
CA GLU A 187 -2.97 -13.35 12.69
C GLU A 187 -3.24 -12.73 11.32
N ILE A 188 -2.21 -12.66 10.50
CA ILE A 188 -2.18 -11.88 9.27
C ILE A 188 -1.87 -12.81 8.11
N GLU A 189 -2.76 -12.88 7.15
CA GLU A 189 -2.50 -13.50 5.87
C GLU A 189 -1.84 -12.49 4.92
N THR A 190 -0.82 -12.92 4.20
CA THR A 190 -0.13 -12.05 3.24
C THR A 190 0.32 -12.82 2.01
N LEU A 191 0.25 -12.17 0.86
CA LEU A 191 1.03 -12.62 -0.29
C LEU A 191 2.43 -12.03 -0.14
N LEU A 192 3.41 -12.93 0.05
CA LEU A 192 4.80 -12.60 0.33
C LEU A 192 5.67 -12.85 -0.91
N CYS A 193 6.48 -11.87 -1.28
CA CYS A 193 7.63 -12.05 -2.16
C CYS A 193 8.88 -12.18 -1.28
N TRP A 194 9.54 -13.34 -1.34
CA TRP A 194 10.75 -13.58 -0.55
C TRP A 194 11.99 -13.05 -1.26
N MET A 195 12.83 -12.28 -0.55
CA MET A 195 13.93 -11.50 -1.16
C MET A 195 15.31 -11.87 -0.62
N ASP A 196 15.43 -12.85 0.29
CA ASP A 196 16.70 -13.27 0.86
C ASP A 196 17.19 -14.58 0.22
N ALA A 197 18.53 -14.71 0.12
CA ALA A 197 19.17 -15.95 -0.29
C ALA A 197 18.97 -17.09 0.74
N LYS A 198 18.86 -16.75 2.04
CA LYS A 198 18.50 -17.71 3.09
C LYS A 198 17.02 -18.06 2.98
N PRO A 199 16.67 -19.34 2.86
CA PRO A 199 15.28 -19.74 2.72
C PRO A 199 14.43 -19.34 3.94
N LEU A 200 13.19 -18.87 3.69
CA LEU A 200 12.18 -18.73 4.72
C LEU A 200 11.62 -20.10 5.07
N THR A 201 11.45 -20.37 6.37
CA THR A 201 10.85 -21.60 6.89
C THR A 201 9.78 -21.28 7.92
N VAL A 202 8.84 -22.22 8.11
CA VAL A 202 7.85 -22.14 9.20
C VAL A 202 8.53 -22.06 10.55
N GLY A 203 8.05 -21.20 11.44
CA GLY A 203 8.63 -20.93 12.76
C GLY A 203 9.72 -19.86 12.77
N SER A 204 10.20 -19.40 11.61
CA SER A 204 11.16 -18.31 11.52
C SER A 204 10.57 -17.00 12.05
N LYS A 205 11.42 -16.15 12.63
CA LYS A 205 11.05 -14.90 13.28
C LYS A 205 11.66 -13.72 12.54
N TYR A 206 10.86 -12.67 12.36
CA TYR A 206 11.24 -11.44 11.68
C TYR A 206 10.58 -10.24 12.35
N LEU A 207 11.05 -9.05 12.04
CA LEU A 207 10.31 -7.82 12.29
C LEU A 207 9.38 -7.58 11.09
N LEU A 208 8.08 -7.43 11.34
CA LEU A 208 7.12 -6.94 10.36
C LEU A 208 7.04 -5.42 10.53
N GLN A 209 7.50 -4.70 9.51
CA GLN A 209 7.41 -3.25 9.47
C GLN A 209 6.27 -2.85 8.55
N HIS A 210 5.28 -2.20 9.12
CA HIS A 210 4.13 -1.63 8.43
C HIS A 210 4.09 -0.13 8.72
N LYS A 211 4.38 0.68 7.71
CA LYS A 211 4.50 2.14 7.86
C LYS A 211 5.45 2.51 9.03
N SER A 212 4.94 3.23 10.04
CA SER A 212 5.71 3.66 11.23
C SER A 212 5.70 2.64 12.37
N ARG A 213 4.94 1.54 12.25
CA ARG A 213 4.87 0.48 13.27
C ARG A 213 5.78 -0.70 12.91
N THR A 214 6.54 -1.17 13.88
CA THR A 214 7.36 -2.38 13.76
C THR A 214 6.98 -3.35 14.86
N VAL A 215 6.64 -4.59 14.49
CA VAL A 215 6.25 -5.65 15.43
C VAL A 215 7.00 -6.94 15.11
N ARG A 216 7.29 -7.75 16.14
CA ARG A 216 7.82 -9.09 15.90
C ARG A 216 6.74 -9.97 15.30
N ALA A 217 7.12 -10.76 14.31
CA ALA A 217 6.26 -11.71 13.62
C ALA A 217 6.91 -13.08 13.52
N VAL A 218 6.08 -14.12 13.59
CA VAL A 218 6.50 -15.52 13.40
C VAL A 218 5.74 -16.08 12.22
N VAL A 219 6.43 -16.77 11.32
CA VAL A 219 5.82 -17.50 10.20
C VAL A 219 5.07 -18.72 10.75
N ARG A 220 3.75 -18.76 10.58
CA ARG A 220 2.89 -19.84 11.06
C ARG A 220 2.75 -20.94 10.03
N SER A 221 2.51 -20.56 8.78
CA SER A 221 2.38 -21.50 7.68
C SER A 221 2.81 -20.86 6.37
N ILE A 222 3.13 -21.71 5.41
CA ILE A 222 3.23 -21.38 3.99
C ILE A 222 2.08 -22.15 3.36
N ASP A 223 1.03 -21.42 2.98
CA ASP A 223 -0.21 -22.04 2.54
C ASP A 223 -0.07 -22.59 1.11
N TYR A 224 0.52 -21.79 0.22
CA TYR A 224 0.92 -22.24 -1.13
C TYR A 224 2.02 -21.32 -1.68
N LYS A 225 2.80 -21.86 -2.62
CA LYS A 225 3.72 -21.12 -3.48
C LYS A 225 3.08 -20.91 -4.85
N LEU A 226 3.24 -19.72 -5.42
CA LEU A 226 2.74 -19.36 -6.74
C LEU A 226 3.87 -19.47 -7.77
N ASP A 227 3.63 -20.21 -8.86
CA ASP A 227 4.50 -20.15 -10.04
C ASP A 227 4.13 -18.90 -10.85
N VAL A 228 5.11 -18.01 -11.04
CA VAL A 228 4.88 -16.72 -11.72
C VAL A 228 4.65 -16.85 -13.23
N ASN A 229 5.00 -17.99 -13.85
CA ASN A 229 4.85 -18.22 -15.28
C ASN A 229 3.50 -18.85 -15.59
N THR A 230 3.07 -19.82 -14.77
CA THR A 230 1.82 -20.58 -15.00
C THR A 230 0.66 -20.08 -14.15
N LEU A 231 0.92 -19.31 -13.10
CA LEU A 231 -0.01 -18.89 -12.05
C LEU A 231 -0.59 -20.08 -11.25
N GLU A 232 0.02 -21.26 -11.37
CA GLU A 232 -0.37 -22.43 -10.61
C GLU A 232 0.10 -22.35 -9.15
N ARG A 233 -0.67 -22.97 -8.27
CA ARG A 233 -0.39 -23.01 -6.83
C ARG A 233 0.20 -24.37 -6.47
N THR A 234 1.33 -24.37 -5.77
CA THR A 234 1.93 -25.57 -5.18
C THR A 234 1.68 -25.52 -3.67
N GLU A 235 0.95 -26.51 -3.17
CA GLU A 235 0.66 -26.68 -1.75
C GLU A 235 1.74 -27.51 -1.04
N ASN A 236 1.67 -27.59 0.31
CA ASN A 236 2.59 -28.37 1.15
C ASN A 236 4.07 -27.95 1.00
N VAL A 237 4.32 -26.69 0.76
CA VAL A 237 5.66 -26.10 0.68
C VAL A 237 6.18 -25.88 2.10
N THR A 238 7.40 -26.32 2.38
CA THR A 238 8.03 -26.20 3.71
C THR A 238 8.99 -25.02 3.83
N SER A 239 9.44 -24.48 2.68
CA SER A 239 10.36 -23.34 2.62
C SER A 239 10.21 -22.54 1.33
N LEU A 240 10.57 -21.25 1.37
CA LEU A 240 10.63 -20.37 0.20
C LEU A 240 12.07 -19.99 -0.06
N GLY A 241 12.48 -20.08 -1.31
CA GLY A 241 13.75 -19.57 -1.81
C GLY A 241 13.64 -18.13 -2.33
N LEU A 242 14.79 -17.57 -2.71
CA LEU A 242 14.87 -16.21 -3.29
C LEU A 242 13.93 -16.05 -4.50
N ASN A 243 13.18 -14.95 -4.52
CA ASN A 243 12.17 -14.58 -5.52
C ASN A 243 10.91 -15.46 -5.56
N ASP A 244 10.74 -16.36 -4.60
CA ASP A 244 9.48 -17.09 -4.50
C ASP A 244 8.34 -16.15 -4.04
N ILE A 245 7.17 -16.35 -4.64
CA ILE A 245 5.93 -15.70 -4.24
C ILE A 245 5.03 -16.74 -3.62
N ALA A 246 4.52 -16.46 -2.42
CA ALA A 246 3.70 -17.42 -1.67
C ALA A 246 2.66 -16.73 -0.80
N LYS A 247 1.55 -17.41 -0.53
CA LYS A 247 0.65 -17.02 0.55
C LYS A 247 1.19 -17.59 1.87
N VAL A 248 1.35 -16.69 2.84
CA VAL A 248 1.95 -17.00 4.14
C VAL A 248 1.08 -16.44 5.25
N SER A 249 0.93 -17.21 6.33
CA SER A 249 0.30 -16.76 7.56
C SER A 249 1.35 -16.37 8.59
N LEU A 250 1.22 -15.15 9.11
CA LEU A 250 2.10 -14.56 10.12
C LEU A 250 1.34 -14.37 11.43
N LYS A 251 2.01 -14.57 12.56
CA LYS A 251 1.50 -14.15 13.87
C LYS A 251 2.38 -13.08 14.46
N THR A 252 1.79 -11.93 14.74
CA THR A 252 2.48 -10.76 15.32
C THR A 252 2.38 -10.75 16.85
N ALA A 253 3.35 -10.11 17.51
CA ALA A 253 3.40 -10.00 18.97
C ALA A 253 2.34 -9.03 19.53
N SER A 254 1.85 -8.10 18.72
CA SER A 254 0.77 -7.17 19.06
C SER A 254 -0.12 -6.92 17.83
N PRO A 255 -1.37 -6.47 18.00
CA PRO A 255 -2.25 -6.19 16.88
C PRO A 255 -1.65 -5.19 15.89
N LEU A 256 -1.84 -5.45 14.60
CA LEU A 256 -1.52 -4.53 13.52
C LEU A 256 -2.82 -3.98 12.94
N VAL A 257 -2.81 -2.68 12.65
CA VAL A 257 -3.92 -1.99 11.96
C VAL A 257 -3.53 -1.83 10.50
N PHE A 258 -4.30 -2.41 9.60
CA PHE A 258 -4.01 -2.36 8.17
C PHE A 258 -5.30 -2.48 7.34
N ASP A 259 -5.25 -2.06 6.09
CA ASP A 259 -6.28 -2.35 5.09
C ASP A 259 -5.79 -3.48 4.18
N ARG A 260 -6.70 -4.18 3.50
CA ARG A 260 -6.30 -5.14 2.49
C ARG A 260 -5.55 -4.44 1.36
N TYR A 261 -4.43 -5.01 0.92
CA TYR A 261 -3.61 -4.42 -0.15
C TYR A 261 -4.39 -4.16 -1.44
N ALA A 262 -5.36 -5.02 -1.74
CA ALA A 262 -6.22 -4.86 -2.91
C ALA A 262 -7.12 -3.61 -2.85
N ASN A 263 -7.54 -3.21 -1.63
CA ASN A 263 -8.43 -2.07 -1.41
C ASN A 263 -7.64 -0.76 -1.26
N LEU A 264 -6.60 -0.78 -0.42
CA LEU A 264 -5.78 0.40 -0.15
C LEU A 264 -4.29 0.02 -0.07
N ARG A 265 -3.58 0.11 -1.20
CA ARG A 265 -2.15 -0.26 -1.31
C ARG A 265 -1.27 0.46 -0.29
N SER A 266 -1.52 1.75 -0.07
CA SER A 266 -0.76 2.57 0.88
C SER A 266 -0.87 2.09 2.33
N SER A 267 -1.92 1.35 2.67
CA SER A 267 -2.15 0.78 4.01
C SER A 267 -2.09 -0.74 4.07
N GLY A 268 -1.99 -1.42 2.92
CA GLY A 268 -1.92 -2.88 2.84
C GLY A 268 -0.52 -3.43 2.61
N GLY A 269 0.48 -2.57 2.38
CA GLY A 269 1.87 -2.98 2.16
C GLY A 269 2.68 -3.05 3.45
N ALA A 270 3.49 -4.09 3.61
CA ALA A 270 4.45 -4.22 4.73
C ALA A 270 5.73 -4.91 4.24
N ILE A 271 6.79 -4.88 5.06
CA ILE A 271 8.03 -5.60 4.78
C ILE A 271 8.42 -6.48 5.95
N LEU A 272 9.06 -7.62 5.65
CA LEU A 272 9.77 -8.42 6.64
C LEU A 272 11.22 -7.98 6.69
N VAL A 273 11.71 -7.80 7.90
CA VAL A 273 13.09 -7.36 8.19
C VAL A 273 13.74 -8.41 9.09
N ASP A 274 14.94 -8.85 8.75
CA ASP A 274 15.74 -9.76 9.58
C ASP A 274 16.20 -9.04 10.85
N GLU A 275 15.98 -9.65 12.02
CA GLU A 275 16.30 -9.02 13.32
C GLU A 275 17.81 -8.85 13.56
N THR A 276 18.66 -9.54 12.80
CA THR A 276 20.12 -9.53 13.00
C THR A 276 20.81 -8.57 12.04
N SER A 277 20.49 -8.66 10.75
CA SER A 277 21.10 -7.85 9.72
C SER A 277 20.41 -6.51 9.50
N TYR A 278 19.16 -6.38 9.97
CA TYR A 278 18.24 -5.28 9.66
C TYR A 278 18.00 -5.08 8.15
N GLY A 279 18.30 -6.10 7.36
CA GLY A 279 18.00 -6.12 5.92
C GLY A 279 16.54 -6.48 5.67
N THR A 280 15.95 -5.88 4.63
CA THR A 280 14.65 -6.29 4.12
C THR A 280 14.76 -7.65 3.46
N VAL A 281 13.99 -8.63 3.93
CA VAL A 281 14.03 -10.02 3.45
C VAL A 281 12.73 -10.45 2.76
N GLY A 282 11.68 -9.64 2.83
CA GLY A 282 10.43 -9.95 2.13
C GLY A 282 9.51 -8.74 2.01
N ALA A 283 8.74 -8.72 0.92
CA ALA A 283 7.67 -7.75 0.68
C ALA A 283 6.31 -8.41 0.84
N CYS A 284 5.44 -7.81 1.66
CA CYS A 284 4.15 -8.35 2.06
C CYS A 284 3.01 -7.50 1.48
N MET A 285 2.04 -8.17 0.85
CA MET A 285 0.75 -7.63 0.47
C MET A 285 -0.30 -8.24 1.39
N LEU A 286 -0.73 -7.48 2.41
CA LEU A 286 -1.65 -7.92 3.47
C LEU A 286 -3.06 -8.17 2.90
N GLN A 287 -3.71 -9.24 3.36
CA GLN A 287 -4.99 -9.71 2.81
C GLN A 287 -6.10 -9.75 3.84
#